data_80a3a5922269d1f68ecc1fca6ea3f04d
#
_entry.id   80a3a5922269d1f68ecc1fca6ea3f04d
#
_cell.length_a   1.000
_cell.length_b   1.000
_cell.length_c   1.000
_cell.angle_alpha   90.00
_cell.angle_beta   90.00
_cell.angle_gamma   90.00
#
_symmetry.space_group_name_H-M   'P 1'
#
loop_
_entity.id
_entity.type
_entity.pdbx_description
1 polymer ?
#
loop_
_entity_poly.entity_id
_entity_poly.type
_entity_poly.pdbx_seq_one_letter_code
_entity_poly.pdbx_strand_id
1 'polypeptide(L)'
;MKTRAAVAVEAGKPLEIMEVDLDGPRSGEVLVEIKATGICHTDEFTLSGDDPEGLFPAILGHEGAGVVKEVGKGVTSLKEGDHVIPLYTPECRECEYCLHPKTNLCQAIRTTQGQGVMPDGTSRFSIKGKPILHYMGTSTFSNYTV
;
A
#
# COMPACT_ATOMS: atom_id res chain seq x y z
N MET A 1 4.60 7.88 -12.96
CA MET A 1 3.34 8.40 -13.50
C MET A 1 2.68 9.34 -12.49
N LYS A 2 1.65 10.08 -12.90
CA LYS A 2 0.79 10.81 -11.95
C LYS A 2 -0.44 9.96 -11.60
N THR A 3 -0.86 10.00 -10.35
CA THR A 3 -2.11 9.39 -9.91
C THR A 3 -2.84 10.32 -8.94
N ARG A 4 -4.16 10.21 -8.88
CA ARG A 4 -4.98 10.95 -7.94
C ARG A 4 -5.24 10.09 -6.72
N ALA A 5 -4.98 10.65 -5.54
CA ALA A 5 -5.11 9.96 -4.28
C ALA A 5 -5.78 10.83 -3.21
N ALA A 6 -6.42 10.20 -2.23
CA ALA A 6 -6.86 10.85 -1.00
C ALA A 6 -5.74 10.70 0.03
N VAL A 7 -5.07 11.81 0.32
CA VAL A 7 -3.88 11.84 1.19
C VAL A 7 -4.28 12.29 2.60
N ALA A 8 -3.93 11.50 3.59
CA ALA A 8 -3.93 11.90 4.99
C ALA A 8 -2.66 12.71 5.25
N VAL A 9 -2.77 14.04 5.27
CA VAL A 9 -1.62 14.94 5.40
C VAL A 9 -1.14 15.03 6.84
N GLU A 10 -2.08 15.06 7.78
CA GLU A 10 -1.84 15.24 9.21
C GLU A 10 -2.97 14.57 10.00
N ALA A 11 -2.65 14.06 11.18
CA ALA A 11 -3.65 13.50 12.10
C ALA A 11 -4.76 14.50 12.44
N GLY A 12 -6.00 14.02 12.48
CA GLY A 12 -7.19 14.82 12.80
C GLY A 12 -7.60 15.83 11.72
N LYS A 13 -6.99 15.79 10.53
CA LYS A 13 -7.38 16.61 9.38
C LYS A 13 -8.14 15.79 8.36
N PRO A 14 -9.07 16.40 7.60
CA PRO A 14 -9.72 15.73 6.50
C PRO A 14 -8.72 15.23 5.46
N LEU A 15 -9.06 14.13 4.77
CA LEU A 15 -8.30 13.67 3.60
C LEU A 15 -8.31 14.75 2.50
N GLU A 16 -7.17 14.96 1.87
CA GLU A 16 -7.03 15.88 0.74
C GLU A 16 -6.87 15.11 -0.57
N ILE A 17 -7.70 15.44 -1.55
CA ILE A 17 -7.58 14.86 -2.89
C ILE A 17 -6.45 15.58 -3.63
N MET A 18 -5.38 14.85 -3.91
CA MET A 18 -4.18 15.37 -4.55
C MET A 18 -3.77 14.56 -5.76
N GLU A 19 -3.09 15.20 -6.71
CA GLU A 19 -2.30 14.53 -7.72
C GLU A 19 -0.90 14.30 -7.16
N VAL A 20 -0.49 13.04 -7.09
CA VAL A 20 0.81 12.61 -6.56
C VAL A 20 1.63 11.90 -7.63
N ASP A 21 2.94 11.87 -7.46
CA ASP A 21 3.83 11.04 -8.25
C ASP A 21 3.80 9.61 -7.73
N LEU A 22 3.68 8.65 -8.65
CA LEU A 22 3.78 7.22 -8.37
C LEU A 22 4.87 6.62 -9.24
N ASP A 23 5.87 6.02 -8.61
CA ASP A 23 6.90 5.24 -9.29
C ASP A 23 6.30 3.96 -9.87
N GLY A 24 6.92 3.43 -10.92
CA GLY A 24 6.57 2.12 -11.47
C GLY A 24 6.96 0.98 -10.53
N PRO A 25 6.42 -0.23 -10.78
CA PRO A 25 6.73 -1.40 -9.96
C PRO A 25 8.19 -1.84 -10.15
N ARG A 26 8.88 -2.08 -9.05
CA ARG A 26 10.24 -2.62 -9.02
C ARG A 26 10.21 -4.15 -9.07
N SER A 27 11.36 -4.78 -8.88
CA SER A 27 11.45 -6.24 -8.82
C SER A 27 10.57 -6.82 -7.72
N GLY A 28 9.70 -7.77 -8.09
CA GLY A 28 8.75 -8.41 -7.18
C GLY A 28 7.46 -7.63 -6.90
N GLU A 29 7.27 -6.46 -7.51
CA GLU A 29 6.12 -5.58 -7.31
C GLU A 29 5.18 -5.59 -8.52
N VAL A 30 3.96 -5.13 -8.32
CA VAL A 30 2.96 -4.94 -9.38
C VAL A 30 2.30 -3.57 -9.26
N LEU A 31 2.00 -2.95 -10.39
CA LEU A 31 1.16 -1.75 -10.47
C LEU A 31 -0.30 -2.18 -10.61
N VAL A 32 -1.14 -1.72 -9.73
CA VAL A 32 -2.58 -2.03 -9.69
C VAL A 32 -3.40 -0.76 -9.91
N GLU A 33 -4.32 -0.82 -10.87
CA GLU A 33 -5.38 0.18 -11.01
C GLU A 33 -6.53 -0.19 -10.06
N ILE A 34 -6.75 0.61 -9.03
CA ILE A 34 -7.83 0.38 -8.07
C ILE A 34 -9.18 0.71 -8.70
N LYS A 35 -10.11 -0.22 -8.66
CA LYS A 35 -11.47 -0.08 -9.21
C LYS A 35 -12.51 0.18 -8.14
N ALA A 36 -12.28 -0.33 -6.94
CA ALA A 36 -13.12 -0.11 -5.78
C ALA A 36 -12.30 -0.25 -4.51
N THR A 37 -12.68 0.45 -3.46
CA THR A 37 -12.12 0.27 -2.13
C THR A 37 -13.19 0.50 -1.06
N GLY A 38 -13.17 -0.29 0.00
CA GLY A 38 -13.95 -0.07 1.21
C GLY A 38 -13.32 1.03 2.06
N ILE A 39 -14.12 1.60 2.94
CA ILE A 39 -13.69 2.50 4.01
C ILE A 39 -13.88 1.76 5.32
N CYS A 40 -12.80 1.44 5.98
CA CYS A 40 -12.78 0.72 7.24
C CYS A 40 -12.69 1.69 8.42
N HIS A 41 -13.21 1.28 9.57
CA HIS A 41 -13.04 2.07 10.81
C HIS A 41 -11.56 2.19 11.21
N THR A 42 -10.71 1.28 10.77
CA THR A 42 -9.26 1.35 10.97
C THR A 42 -8.63 2.56 10.25
N ASP A 43 -9.15 2.92 9.06
CA ASP A 43 -8.70 4.14 8.36
C ASP A 43 -9.07 5.40 9.16
N GLU A 44 -10.27 5.43 9.74
CA GLU A 44 -10.73 6.54 10.59
C GLU A 44 -9.93 6.62 11.89
N PHE A 45 -9.64 5.48 12.53
CA PHE A 45 -8.83 5.41 13.73
C PHE A 45 -7.42 5.96 13.51
N THR A 46 -6.80 5.62 12.39
CA THR A 46 -5.50 6.20 12.01
C THR A 46 -5.63 7.69 11.68
N LEU A 47 -6.63 8.08 10.87
CA LEU A 47 -6.83 9.47 10.46
C LEU A 47 -7.12 10.40 11.64
N SER A 48 -7.86 9.94 12.66
CA SER A 48 -8.14 10.72 13.87
C SER A 48 -6.88 11.04 14.68
N GLY A 49 -5.83 10.25 14.54
CA GLY A 49 -4.60 10.35 15.33
C GLY A 49 -4.62 9.52 16.61
N ASP A 50 -5.67 8.74 16.85
CA ASP A 50 -5.77 7.84 18.01
C ASP A 50 -4.89 6.59 17.85
N ASP A 51 -4.50 6.26 16.61
CA ASP A 51 -3.61 5.16 16.29
C ASP A 51 -2.14 5.53 16.62
N PRO A 52 -1.53 4.88 17.63
CA PRO A 52 -0.14 5.18 17.99
C PRO A 52 0.88 4.77 16.92
N GLU A 53 0.50 3.92 15.98
CA GLU A 53 1.31 3.52 14.82
C GLU A 53 1.01 4.37 13.57
N GLY A 54 0.09 5.32 13.65
CA GLY A 54 -0.29 6.19 12.53
C GLY A 54 0.87 7.04 12.05
N LEU A 55 1.09 7.05 10.73
CA LEU A 55 2.15 7.81 10.07
C LEU A 55 1.56 8.79 9.06
N PHE A 56 2.15 9.99 8.96
CA PHE A 56 1.71 11.05 8.07
C PHE A 56 2.91 11.75 7.40
N PRO A 57 2.77 12.25 6.14
CA PRO A 57 1.61 12.05 5.27
C PRO A 57 1.55 10.62 4.71
N ALA A 58 0.35 10.07 4.55
CA ALA A 58 0.14 8.73 4.03
C ALA A 58 -1.08 8.65 3.11
N ILE A 59 -1.11 7.64 2.24
CA ILE A 59 -2.30 7.26 1.49
C ILE A 59 -2.89 6.04 2.19
N LEU A 60 -4.07 6.23 2.80
CA LEU A 60 -4.77 5.18 3.54
C LEU A 60 -5.47 4.18 2.60
N GLY A 61 -6.34 3.34 3.16
CA GLY A 61 -7.11 2.33 2.44
C GLY A 61 -6.40 0.99 2.35
N HIS A 62 -7.13 -0.07 2.70
CA HIS A 62 -6.61 -1.44 2.73
C HIS A 62 -7.65 -2.50 2.31
N GLU A 63 -8.82 -2.08 1.85
CA GLU A 63 -9.91 -2.93 1.39
C GLU A 63 -10.19 -2.71 -0.10
N GLY A 64 -9.13 -2.76 -0.91
CA GLY A 64 -9.20 -2.47 -2.34
C GLY A 64 -9.39 -3.70 -3.21
N ALA A 65 -9.91 -3.46 -4.42
CA ALA A 65 -9.91 -4.41 -5.51
C ALA A 65 -9.50 -3.67 -6.79
N GLY A 66 -8.71 -4.31 -7.63
CA GLY A 66 -8.18 -3.67 -8.82
C GLY A 66 -7.74 -4.63 -9.92
N VAL A 67 -7.13 -4.06 -10.92
CA VAL A 67 -6.60 -4.77 -12.09
C VAL A 67 -5.12 -4.48 -12.23
N VAL A 68 -4.33 -5.52 -12.38
CA VAL A 68 -2.88 -5.41 -12.63
C VAL A 68 -2.64 -4.71 -13.97
N LYS A 69 -1.85 -3.66 -13.98
CA LYS A 69 -1.49 -2.87 -15.17
C LYS A 69 -0.06 -3.08 -15.62
N GLU A 70 0.82 -3.39 -14.68
CA GLU A 70 2.22 -3.65 -14.96
C GLU A 70 2.78 -4.60 -13.91
N VAL A 71 3.71 -5.46 -14.30
CA VAL A 71 4.41 -6.37 -13.40
C VAL A 71 5.91 -6.08 -13.41
N GLY A 72 6.51 -6.00 -12.24
CA GLY A 72 7.94 -5.83 -12.06
C GLY A 72 8.72 -7.11 -12.38
N LYS A 73 10.03 -6.96 -12.51
CA LYS A 73 10.93 -8.09 -12.79
C LYS A 73 10.78 -9.18 -11.72
N GLY A 74 10.70 -10.45 -12.17
CA GLY A 74 10.64 -11.61 -11.28
C GLY A 74 9.24 -11.98 -10.79
N VAL A 75 8.22 -11.16 -11.07
CA VAL A 75 6.82 -11.54 -10.82
C VAL A 75 6.39 -12.60 -11.82
N THR A 76 6.01 -13.78 -11.34
CA THR A 76 5.58 -14.92 -12.16
C THR A 76 4.19 -15.41 -11.84
N SER A 77 3.62 -14.97 -10.71
CA SER A 77 2.30 -15.39 -10.22
C SER A 77 1.15 -14.52 -10.72
N LEU A 78 1.46 -13.35 -11.27
CA LEU A 78 0.50 -12.38 -11.79
C LEU A 78 0.93 -11.88 -13.17
N LYS A 79 -0.04 -11.42 -13.95
CA LYS A 79 0.17 -10.77 -15.25
C LYS A 79 -0.76 -9.58 -15.42
N GLU A 80 -0.48 -8.72 -16.37
CA GLU A 80 -1.35 -7.63 -16.76
C GLU A 80 -2.75 -8.15 -17.09
N GLY A 81 -3.77 -7.44 -16.58
CA GLY A 81 -5.18 -7.78 -16.72
C GLY A 81 -5.74 -8.68 -15.62
N ASP A 82 -4.91 -9.24 -14.75
CA ASP A 82 -5.40 -10.04 -13.63
C ASP A 82 -6.16 -9.17 -12.63
N HIS A 83 -7.28 -9.68 -12.13
CA HIS A 83 -8.05 -9.04 -11.07
C HIS A 83 -7.46 -9.45 -9.71
N VAL A 84 -7.21 -8.47 -8.86
CA VAL A 84 -6.52 -8.68 -7.58
C VAL A 84 -7.18 -7.94 -6.43
N ILE A 85 -6.99 -8.49 -5.25
CA ILE A 85 -7.31 -7.84 -3.97
C ILE A 85 -5.98 -7.73 -3.21
N PRO A 86 -5.39 -6.53 -3.08
CA PRO A 86 -4.20 -6.35 -2.27
C PRO A 86 -4.47 -6.73 -0.82
N LEU A 87 -3.63 -7.58 -0.26
CA LEU A 87 -3.79 -8.07 1.10
C LEU A 87 -2.94 -7.25 2.06
N TYR A 88 -3.56 -6.66 3.09
CA TYR A 88 -2.88 -5.87 4.10
C TYR A 88 -2.04 -6.70 5.11
N THR A 89 -2.09 -8.02 5.02
CA THR A 89 -1.20 -8.95 5.74
C THR A 89 -0.35 -9.72 4.72
N PRO A 90 0.62 -9.07 4.07
CA PRO A 90 1.40 -9.70 3.01
C PRO A 90 2.31 -10.79 3.54
N GLU A 91 2.74 -11.68 2.64
CA GLU A 91 3.60 -12.82 2.93
C GLU A 91 4.89 -12.75 2.12
N CYS A 92 6.04 -12.93 2.79
CA CYS A 92 7.32 -13.10 2.08
C CYS A 92 7.49 -14.50 1.47
N ARG A 93 6.68 -15.46 1.90
CA ARG A 93 6.69 -16.89 1.50
C ARG A 93 7.97 -17.66 1.82
N GLU A 94 8.85 -17.12 2.63
CA GLU A 94 10.15 -17.70 2.98
C GLU A 94 10.35 -17.86 4.49
N CYS A 95 9.76 -16.99 5.32
CA CYS A 95 9.94 -17.07 6.76
C CYS A 95 9.14 -18.24 7.37
N GLU A 96 9.53 -18.64 8.57
CA GLU A 96 8.87 -19.70 9.34
C GLU A 96 7.35 -19.55 9.40
N TYR A 97 6.88 -18.34 9.62
CA TYR A 97 5.44 -18.05 9.73
C TYR A 97 4.73 -18.22 8.38
N CYS A 98 5.31 -17.79 7.28
CA CYS A 98 4.72 -17.96 5.96
C CYS A 98 4.68 -19.41 5.50
N LEU A 99 5.63 -20.22 5.95
CA LEU A 99 5.70 -21.66 5.59
C LEU A 99 4.83 -22.54 6.50
N HIS A 100 4.32 -22.01 7.59
CA HIS A 100 3.46 -22.76 8.50
C HIS A 100 2.00 -22.72 8.02
N PRO A 101 1.27 -23.85 7.97
CA PRO A 101 -0.08 -23.92 7.38
C PRO A 101 -1.16 -23.11 8.11
N LYS A 102 -0.88 -22.57 9.27
CA LYS A 102 -1.82 -21.79 10.09
C LYS A 102 -1.40 -20.32 10.24
N THR A 103 -0.52 -19.83 9.38
CA THR A 103 0.10 -18.52 9.62
C THR A 103 -0.40 -17.42 8.69
N ASN A 104 -0.47 -16.21 9.25
CA ASN A 104 -0.66 -14.93 8.57
C ASN A 104 0.23 -13.85 9.25
N LEU A 105 1.31 -14.26 9.91
CA LEU A 105 2.14 -13.41 10.77
C LEU A 105 3.55 -13.24 10.19
N CYS A 106 3.65 -12.89 8.92
CA CYS A 106 4.94 -12.65 8.27
C CYS A 106 5.76 -11.61 9.03
N GLN A 107 6.95 -12.00 9.51
CA GLN A 107 7.82 -11.10 10.26
C GLN A 107 8.70 -10.24 9.34
N ALA A 108 9.04 -10.73 8.15
CA ALA A 108 9.92 -10.01 7.24
C ALA A 108 9.26 -8.73 6.68
N ILE A 109 7.98 -8.82 6.30
CA ILE A 109 7.24 -7.69 5.74
C ILE A 109 6.83 -6.68 6.84
N ARG A 110 6.50 -7.17 8.04
CA ARG A 110 6.02 -6.32 9.13
C ARG A 110 6.96 -5.17 9.49
N THR A 111 8.26 -5.38 9.38
CA THR A 111 9.26 -4.37 9.74
C THR A 111 9.21 -3.12 8.87
N THR A 112 8.98 -3.26 7.57
CA THR A 112 8.88 -2.14 6.63
C THR A 112 7.46 -1.61 6.51
N GLN A 113 6.46 -2.50 6.56
CA GLN A 113 5.05 -2.13 6.53
C GLN A 113 4.68 -1.17 7.66
N GLY A 114 5.15 -1.42 8.89
CA GLY A 114 4.93 -0.53 10.04
C GLY A 114 5.63 0.83 9.93
N GLN A 115 6.57 0.99 8.99
CA GLN A 115 7.23 2.25 8.68
C GLN A 115 6.60 2.97 7.47
N GLY A 116 5.55 2.42 6.89
CA GLY A 116 4.88 2.98 5.72
C GLY A 116 5.70 2.94 4.44
N VAL A 117 6.62 1.98 4.32
CA VAL A 117 7.50 1.82 3.16
C VAL A 117 7.43 0.40 2.60
N MET A 118 7.89 0.26 1.37
CA MET A 118 8.05 -1.02 0.68
C MET A 118 9.21 -1.82 1.29
N PRO A 119 9.38 -3.12 0.98
CA PRO A 119 10.45 -3.94 1.52
C PRO A 119 11.87 -3.40 1.34
N ASP A 120 12.08 -2.54 0.34
CA ASP A 120 13.36 -1.88 0.08
C ASP A 120 13.60 -0.60 0.91
N GLY A 121 12.68 -0.29 1.83
CA GLY A 121 12.77 0.89 2.70
C GLY A 121 12.37 2.21 2.04
N THR A 122 11.77 2.19 0.84
CA THR A 122 11.37 3.40 0.13
C THR A 122 9.86 3.41 -0.15
N SER A 123 9.28 4.61 -0.36
CA SER A 123 7.91 4.73 -0.86
C SER A 123 7.90 4.81 -2.38
N ARG A 124 6.79 4.38 -2.98
CA ARG A 124 6.49 4.60 -4.41
C ARG A 124 5.72 5.89 -4.64
N PHE A 125 5.14 6.47 -3.60
CA PHE A 125 4.41 7.73 -3.68
C PHE A 125 5.28 8.91 -3.27
N SER A 126 5.14 10.02 -3.98
CA SER A 126 5.77 11.29 -3.60
C SER A 126 4.97 12.49 -4.10
N ILE A 127 5.23 13.66 -3.49
CA ILE A 127 4.76 14.96 -3.95
C ILE A 127 5.91 15.96 -3.92
N LYS A 128 6.22 16.57 -5.07
CA LYS A 128 7.36 17.49 -5.22
C LYS A 128 8.67 16.89 -4.65
N GLY A 129 8.90 15.59 -4.88
CA GLY A 129 10.07 14.86 -4.42
C GLY A 129 10.08 14.48 -2.94
N LYS A 130 9.04 14.80 -2.17
CA LYS A 130 8.89 14.35 -0.78
C LYS A 130 8.06 13.07 -0.74
N PRO A 131 8.50 12.02 -0.02
CA PRO A 131 7.77 10.78 0.05
C PRO A 131 6.43 10.94 0.77
N ILE A 132 5.42 10.22 0.30
CA ILE A 132 4.15 9.98 0.97
C ILE A 132 4.15 8.51 1.35
N LEU A 133 3.81 8.19 2.59
CA LEU A 133 3.93 6.84 3.12
C LEU A 133 2.81 5.93 2.62
N HIS A 134 3.13 4.65 2.50
CA HIS A 134 2.15 3.60 2.29
C HIS A 134 1.41 3.29 3.59
N TYR A 135 0.17 2.84 3.46
CA TYR A 135 -0.63 2.34 4.56
C TYR A 135 -0.88 0.85 4.40
N MET A 136 -0.45 0.08 5.40
CA MET A 136 -0.59 -1.39 5.42
C MET A 136 -0.05 -2.09 4.15
N GLY A 137 0.90 -1.46 3.44
CA GLY A 137 1.46 -1.99 2.19
C GLY A 137 0.50 -2.00 0.99
N THR A 138 -0.66 -1.34 1.06
CA THR A 138 -1.71 -1.41 0.05
C THR A 138 -2.14 -0.05 -0.50
N SER A 139 -2.39 0.95 0.36
CA SER A 139 -2.71 2.35 -0.03
C SER A 139 -3.80 2.46 -1.10
N THR A 140 -4.96 1.86 -0.84
CA THR A 140 -6.01 1.74 -1.87
C THR A 140 -6.85 3.00 -2.07
N PHE A 141 -6.65 4.07 -1.27
CA PHE A 141 -7.28 5.37 -1.50
C PHE A 141 -6.56 6.18 -2.59
N SER A 142 -6.10 5.48 -3.62
CA SER A 142 -5.48 6.03 -4.83
C SER A 142 -6.05 5.34 -6.07
N ASN A 143 -6.07 6.05 -7.21
CA ASN A 143 -6.49 5.40 -8.46
C ASN A 143 -5.51 4.29 -8.87
N TYR A 144 -4.24 4.44 -8.55
CA TYR A 144 -3.19 3.44 -8.80
C TYR A 144 -2.33 3.27 -7.54
N THR A 145 -1.86 2.06 -7.29
CA THR A 145 -0.91 1.73 -6.22
C THR A 145 0.09 0.66 -6.70
N VAL A 146 1.21 0.60 -6.02
CA VAL A 146 2.22 -0.45 -6.22
C VAL A 146 2.33 -1.29 -4.96
#